data_7980d757d69247034ebcca6b3c925721
#
_entry.id   7980d757d69247034ebcca6b3c925721
#
_cell.length_a   1.000
_cell.length_b   1.000
_cell.length_c   1.000
_cell.angle_alpha   90.00
_cell.angle_beta   90.00
_cell.angle_gamma   90.00
#
_symmetry.space_group_name_H-M   'P 1'
#
loop_
_entity.id
_entity.type
_entity.pdbx_description
1 polymer ?
#
loop_
_entity_poly.entity_id
_entity_poly.type
_entity_poly.pdbx_seq_one_letter_code
_entity_poly.pdbx_strand_id
1 'polypeptide(L)'
;IGVEVIDVNSGEVIAAFSNGVHTVATSKEVARNGGINKAAVIAARTLSEQVMEAWINAADNGSQFVVELRKMKSARSQKIPFEKALKGVVTINSQTQPAKDVVTYSVTFKGSKGDLGTAILEAIGDKPGFDEKSFDGPHDIDGKVVFEFLK
;
A
#
# COMPACT_ATOMS: atom_id res chain seq x y z
N ILE A 1 15.53 13.49 -17.39
CA ILE A 1 14.22 12.82 -17.31
C ILE A 1 14.12 12.20 -15.94
N GLY A 2 13.01 12.46 -15.22
CA GLY A 2 12.62 11.79 -14.00
C GLY A 2 11.37 10.95 -14.25
N VAL A 3 11.34 9.71 -13.75
CA VAL A 3 10.19 8.80 -13.84
C VAL A 3 10.09 8.03 -12.53
N GLU A 4 8.88 7.89 -12.02
CA GLU A 4 8.58 7.11 -10.82
C GLU A 4 7.49 6.08 -11.14
N VAL A 5 7.61 4.89 -10.52
CA VAL A 5 6.59 3.84 -10.56
C VAL A 5 6.04 3.71 -9.14
N ILE A 6 4.75 3.85 -9.00
CA ILE A 6 4.06 3.86 -7.70
C ILE A 6 3.17 2.62 -7.61
N ASP A 7 3.25 1.91 -6.49
CA ASP A 7 2.31 0.86 -6.15
C ASP A 7 0.96 1.48 -5.79
N VAL A 8 -0.08 1.15 -6.55
CA VAL A 8 -1.42 1.73 -6.37
C VAL A 8 -2.12 1.27 -5.08
N ASN A 9 -1.66 0.18 -4.45
CA ASN A 9 -2.26 -0.34 -3.23
C ASN A 9 -1.67 0.31 -1.97
N SER A 10 -0.36 0.60 -1.99
CA SER A 10 0.34 1.21 -0.85
C SER A 10 0.59 2.71 -1.04
N GLY A 11 0.61 3.19 -2.28
CA GLY A 11 1.04 4.55 -2.62
C GLY A 11 2.57 4.74 -2.54
N GLU A 12 3.33 3.66 -2.37
CA GLU A 12 4.79 3.73 -2.28
C GLU A 12 5.44 3.81 -3.66
N VAL A 13 6.54 4.53 -3.74
CA VAL A 13 7.41 4.53 -4.93
C VAL A 13 8.23 3.26 -4.92
N ILE A 14 7.92 2.33 -5.82
CA ILE A 14 8.60 1.02 -5.94
C ILE A 14 9.78 1.05 -6.90
N ALA A 15 9.83 2.04 -7.80
CA ALA A 15 10.97 2.25 -8.68
C ALA A 15 11.07 3.73 -9.05
N ALA A 16 12.29 4.24 -9.16
CA ALA A 16 12.53 5.62 -9.57
C ALA A 16 13.77 5.71 -10.48
N PHE A 17 13.68 6.56 -11.49
CA PHE A 17 14.78 6.90 -12.37
C PHE A 17 14.88 8.41 -12.52
N SER A 18 16.06 8.96 -12.25
CA SER A 18 16.37 10.36 -12.55
C SER A 18 17.78 10.44 -13.08
N ASN A 19 17.92 10.77 -14.37
CA ASN A 19 19.23 10.90 -15.00
C ASN A 19 19.19 11.86 -16.19
N GLY A 20 20.36 12.42 -16.50
CA GLY A 20 20.62 13.20 -17.71
C GLY A 20 21.52 12.42 -18.67
N VAL A 21 21.29 12.57 -19.96
CA VAL A 21 22.14 12.01 -21.01
C VAL A 21 22.70 13.12 -21.88
N HIS A 22 23.95 12.99 -22.26
CA HIS A 22 24.59 13.87 -23.23
C HIS A 22 24.56 13.24 -24.61
N THR A 23 24.16 14.02 -25.58
CA THR A 23 24.21 13.64 -27.01
C THR A 23 24.85 14.76 -27.83
N VAL A 24 25.61 14.34 -28.83
CA VAL A 24 26.22 15.25 -29.80
C VAL A 24 25.66 14.92 -31.17
N ALA A 25 25.16 15.91 -31.89
CA ALA A 25 24.63 15.73 -33.23
C ALA A 25 24.83 17.01 -34.05
N THR A 26 24.59 16.89 -35.35
CA THR A 26 24.75 17.99 -36.32
C THR A 26 23.72 19.11 -36.16
N SER A 27 22.60 18.84 -35.50
CA SER A 27 21.60 19.84 -35.16
C SER A 27 21.10 19.67 -33.71
N LYS A 28 20.60 20.78 -33.13
CA LYS A 28 20.01 20.77 -31.77
C LYS A 28 18.82 19.84 -31.64
N GLU A 29 17.99 19.74 -32.66
CA GLU A 29 16.80 18.91 -32.67
C GLU A 29 17.16 17.42 -32.68
N VAL A 30 18.10 17.00 -33.55
CA VAL A 30 18.60 15.63 -33.61
C VAL A 30 19.31 15.24 -32.30
N ALA A 31 20.10 16.14 -31.71
CA ALA A 31 20.71 15.91 -30.41
C ALA A 31 19.66 15.71 -29.31
N ARG A 32 18.60 16.54 -29.29
CA ARG A 32 17.53 16.44 -28.30
C ARG A 32 16.77 15.12 -28.41
N ASN A 33 16.33 14.75 -29.61
CA ASN A 33 15.58 13.51 -29.87
C ASN A 33 16.42 12.26 -29.55
N GLY A 34 17.71 12.27 -29.96
CA GLY A 34 18.65 11.20 -29.60
C GLY A 34 18.87 11.09 -28.10
N GLY A 35 18.94 12.23 -27.39
CA GLY A 35 19.03 12.26 -25.92
C GLY A 35 17.82 11.70 -25.22
N ILE A 36 16.63 12.09 -25.68
CA ILE A 36 15.36 11.57 -25.13
C ILE A 36 15.27 10.05 -25.34
N ASN A 37 15.53 9.56 -26.55
CA ASN A 37 15.48 8.13 -26.85
C ASN A 37 16.49 7.34 -25.99
N LYS A 38 17.73 7.81 -25.88
CA LYS A 38 18.75 7.16 -25.06
C LYS A 38 18.35 7.14 -23.57
N ALA A 39 17.84 8.25 -23.05
CA ALA A 39 17.37 8.33 -21.68
C ALA A 39 16.17 7.38 -21.44
N ALA A 40 15.22 7.30 -22.37
CA ALA A 40 14.07 6.42 -22.28
C ALA A 40 14.46 4.94 -22.23
N VAL A 41 15.42 4.51 -23.06
CA VAL A 41 15.92 3.12 -23.05
C VAL A 41 16.59 2.78 -21.73
N ILE A 42 17.43 3.68 -21.20
CA ILE A 42 18.10 3.46 -19.91
C ILE A 42 17.06 3.42 -18.79
N ALA A 43 16.11 4.37 -18.78
CA ALA A 43 15.03 4.42 -17.79
C ALA A 43 14.19 3.14 -17.80
N ALA A 44 13.75 2.68 -18.98
CA ALA A 44 12.95 1.46 -19.11
C ALA A 44 13.66 0.23 -18.54
N ARG A 45 14.94 0.07 -18.81
CA ARG A 45 15.73 -1.04 -18.28
C ARG A 45 15.86 -0.96 -16.76
N THR A 46 16.29 0.17 -16.24
CA THR A 46 16.50 0.36 -14.80
C THR A 46 15.19 0.21 -14.02
N LEU A 47 14.09 0.79 -14.51
CA LEU A 47 12.78 0.67 -13.87
C LEU A 47 12.26 -0.76 -13.91
N SER A 48 12.45 -1.50 -15.01
CA SER A 48 12.05 -2.91 -15.11
C SER A 48 12.79 -3.78 -14.08
N GLU A 49 14.09 -3.58 -13.90
CA GLU A 49 14.89 -4.30 -12.91
C GLU A 49 14.40 -4.01 -11.49
N GLN A 50 14.17 -2.75 -11.15
CA GLN A 50 13.67 -2.34 -9.83
C GLN A 50 12.24 -2.85 -9.55
N VAL A 51 11.34 -2.80 -10.53
CA VAL A 51 9.97 -3.33 -10.39
C VAL A 51 9.98 -4.84 -10.18
N MET A 52 10.80 -5.57 -10.93
CA MET A 52 10.94 -7.03 -10.72
C MET A 52 11.46 -7.37 -9.33
N GLU A 53 12.48 -6.64 -8.86
CA GLU A 53 13.01 -6.82 -7.51
C GLU A 53 11.95 -6.51 -6.43
N ALA A 54 11.19 -5.43 -6.60
CA ALA A 54 10.09 -5.09 -5.69
C ALA A 54 9.01 -6.19 -5.67
N TRP A 55 8.64 -6.76 -6.81
CA TRP A 55 7.68 -7.86 -6.88
C TRP A 55 8.18 -9.15 -6.24
N ILE A 56 9.45 -9.50 -6.44
CA ILE A 56 10.06 -10.66 -5.77
C ILE A 56 10.05 -10.45 -4.26
N ASN A 57 10.45 -9.26 -3.80
CA ASN A 57 10.42 -8.92 -2.38
C ASN A 57 8.99 -8.96 -1.80
N ALA A 58 8.00 -8.47 -2.53
CA ALA A 58 6.60 -8.54 -2.10
C ALA A 58 6.08 -10.00 -2.03
N ALA A 59 6.47 -10.86 -2.97
CA ALA A 59 6.12 -12.27 -2.93
C ALA A 59 6.75 -13.00 -1.75
N ASP A 60 8.00 -12.71 -1.42
CA ASP A 60 8.74 -13.36 -0.35
C ASP A 60 8.36 -12.83 1.04
N ASN A 61 8.24 -11.51 1.17
CA ASN A 61 8.09 -10.81 2.46
C ASN A 61 6.68 -10.25 2.70
N GLY A 62 5.82 -10.22 1.67
CA GLY A 62 4.52 -9.57 1.67
C GLY A 62 4.59 -8.12 1.21
N SER A 63 3.42 -7.60 0.81
CA SER A 63 3.23 -6.20 0.42
C SER A 63 2.78 -5.35 1.61
N GLN A 64 3.02 -4.06 1.52
CA GLN A 64 2.53 -3.11 2.52
C GLN A 64 1.12 -2.66 2.18
N PHE A 65 0.28 -2.58 3.21
CA PHE A 65 -1.09 -2.10 3.12
C PHE A 65 -1.38 -1.14 4.26
N VAL A 66 -2.39 -0.32 4.06
CA VAL A 66 -2.94 0.55 5.11
C VAL A 66 -4.31 0.05 5.50
N VAL A 67 -4.48 -0.29 6.78
CA VAL A 67 -5.76 -0.69 7.37
C VAL A 67 -6.25 0.44 8.27
N GLU A 68 -7.47 0.88 8.08
CA GLU A 68 -8.07 1.97 8.85
C GLU A 68 -9.35 1.50 9.55
N LEU A 69 -9.42 1.75 10.85
CA LEU A 69 -10.60 1.47 11.69
C LEU A 69 -11.26 2.79 12.07
N ARG A 70 -12.53 2.95 11.73
CA ARG A 70 -13.31 4.19 11.89
C ARG A 70 -14.49 4.06 12.85
N LYS A 71 -15.00 5.19 13.28
CA LYS A 71 -16.21 5.35 14.12
C LYS A 71 -16.13 4.58 15.45
N MET A 72 -14.95 4.47 16.01
CA MET A 72 -14.76 3.82 17.30
C MET A 72 -15.36 4.66 18.42
N LYS A 73 -16.04 4.00 19.36
CA LYS A 73 -16.56 4.62 20.59
C LYS A 73 -15.75 4.22 21.81
N SER A 74 -15.11 3.07 21.79
CA SER A 74 -14.38 2.50 22.91
C SER A 74 -13.10 1.80 22.48
N ALA A 75 -11.98 2.25 23.03
CA ALA A 75 -10.70 1.58 22.78
C ALA A 75 -10.69 0.15 23.34
N ARG A 76 -11.30 -0.06 24.52
CA ARG A 76 -11.27 -1.35 25.23
C ARG A 76 -12.07 -2.43 24.52
N SER A 77 -13.28 -2.12 24.07
CA SER A 77 -14.20 -3.08 23.47
C SER A 77 -14.10 -3.18 21.96
N GLN A 78 -13.46 -2.21 21.29
CA GLN A 78 -13.40 -2.13 19.82
C GLN A 78 -11.95 -2.17 19.30
N LYS A 79 -11.11 -1.20 19.67
CA LYS A 79 -9.73 -1.12 19.18
C LYS A 79 -8.88 -2.32 19.60
N ILE A 80 -8.86 -2.65 20.90
CA ILE A 80 -8.00 -3.73 21.41
C ILE A 80 -8.34 -5.11 20.83
N PRO A 81 -9.63 -5.53 20.75
CA PRO A 81 -9.97 -6.78 20.08
C PRO A 81 -9.63 -6.79 18.59
N PHE A 82 -9.85 -5.68 17.87
CA PHE A 82 -9.46 -5.53 16.48
C PHE A 82 -7.95 -5.66 16.29
N GLU A 83 -7.16 -4.95 17.08
CA GLU A 83 -5.70 -5.00 17.03
C GLU A 83 -5.14 -6.40 17.34
N LYS A 84 -5.77 -7.12 18.27
CA LYS A 84 -5.39 -8.52 18.56
C LYS A 84 -5.69 -9.45 17.38
N ALA A 85 -6.82 -9.27 16.71
CA ALA A 85 -7.14 -10.03 15.51
C ALA A 85 -6.17 -9.68 14.37
N LEU A 86 -5.92 -8.40 14.16
CA LEU A 86 -5.00 -7.91 13.15
C LEU A 86 -3.59 -8.49 13.33
N LYS A 87 -3.05 -8.53 14.55
CA LYS A 87 -1.75 -9.15 14.87
C LYS A 87 -1.69 -10.65 14.57
N GLY A 88 -2.81 -11.33 14.56
CA GLY A 88 -2.89 -12.76 14.18
C GLY A 88 -2.83 -12.99 12.67
N VAL A 89 -3.09 -11.97 11.87
CA VAL A 89 -3.19 -12.05 10.40
C VAL A 89 -1.99 -11.42 9.71
N VAL A 90 -1.49 -10.30 10.25
CA VAL A 90 -0.47 -9.45 9.61
C VAL A 90 0.66 -9.08 10.56
N THR A 91 1.77 -8.60 9.98
CA THR A 91 2.79 -7.85 10.72
C THR A 91 2.41 -6.38 10.74
N ILE A 92 2.20 -5.80 11.94
CA ILE A 92 1.95 -4.38 12.09
C ILE A 92 3.29 -3.64 12.12
N ASN A 93 3.53 -2.78 11.15
CA ASN A 93 4.74 -1.97 11.03
C ASN A 93 4.66 -0.69 11.87
N SER A 94 3.52 -0.01 11.79
CA SER A 94 3.26 1.20 12.56
C SER A 94 1.76 1.41 12.81
N GLN A 95 1.46 2.27 13.78
CA GLN A 95 0.10 2.65 14.12
C GLN A 95 0.05 4.14 14.38
N THR A 96 -0.97 4.80 13.84
CA THR A 96 -1.27 6.21 14.10
C THR A 96 -2.74 6.36 14.48
N GLN A 97 -3.06 7.39 15.24
CA GLN A 97 -4.44 7.69 15.65
C GLN A 97 -4.75 9.16 15.30
N PRO A 98 -5.16 9.44 14.05
CA PRO A 98 -5.39 10.80 13.59
C PRO A 98 -6.59 11.47 14.26
N ALA A 99 -7.56 10.69 14.78
CA ALA A 99 -8.70 11.17 15.54
C ALA A 99 -9.06 10.18 16.66
N LYS A 100 -9.91 10.59 17.61
CA LYS A 100 -10.32 9.73 18.74
C LYS A 100 -11.02 8.46 18.29
N ASP A 101 -11.74 8.53 17.19
CA ASP A 101 -12.57 7.48 16.60
C ASP A 101 -11.95 6.83 15.36
N VAL A 102 -10.71 7.19 15.00
CA VAL A 102 -10.00 6.64 13.84
C VAL A 102 -8.61 6.16 14.23
N VAL A 103 -8.28 4.93 13.85
CA VAL A 103 -6.92 4.38 13.94
C VAL A 103 -6.49 3.83 12.60
N THR A 104 -5.26 4.14 12.23
CA THR A 104 -4.64 3.69 10.98
C THR A 104 -3.43 2.81 11.31
N TYR A 105 -3.36 1.64 10.68
CA TYR A 105 -2.26 0.69 10.79
C TYR A 105 -1.56 0.55 9.44
N SER A 106 -0.24 0.70 9.42
CA SER A 106 0.58 0.21 8.31
C SER A 106 0.94 -1.23 8.60
N VAL A 107 0.62 -2.12 7.67
CA VAL A 107 0.75 -3.57 7.87
C VAL A 107 1.46 -4.22 6.69
N THR A 108 2.14 -5.35 6.94
CA THR A 108 2.67 -6.23 5.89
C THR A 108 1.86 -7.51 5.86
N PHE A 109 1.41 -7.90 4.68
CA PHE A 109 0.59 -9.09 4.44
C PHE A 109 1.00 -9.80 3.15
N LYS A 110 0.99 -11.13 3.17
CA LYS A 110 1.24 -11.96 1.97
C LYS A 110 -0.09 -12.30 1.31
N GLY A 111 -0.41 -11.58 0.25
CA GLY A 111 -1.63 -11.73 -0.50
C GLY A 111 -2.12 -10.42 -1.09
N SER A 112 -3.29 -10.46 -1.69
CA SER A 112 -3.94 -9.26 -2.22
C SER A 112 -4.63 -8.44 -1.12
N LYS A 113 -5.02 -7.21 -1.45
CA LYS A 113 -5.83 -6.36 -0.57
C LYS A 113 -7.18 -7.01 -0.19
N GLY A 114 -7.81 -7.72 -1.13
CA GLY A 114 -9.04 -8.46 -0.88
C GLY A 114 -8.84 -9.61 0.09
N ASP A 115 -7.76 -10.38 -0.07
CA ASP A 115 -7.40 -11.47 0.85
C ASP A 115 -7.13 -10.95 2.26
N LEU A 116 -6.47 -9.80 2.38
CA LEU A 116 -6.23 -9.13 3.65
C LEU A 116 -7.56 -8.78 4.34
N GLY A 117 -8.50 -8.17 3.62
CA GLY A 117 -9.81 -7.82 4.15
C GLY A 117 -10.58 -9.05 4.66
N THR A 118 -10.61 -10.11 3.88
CA THR A 118 -11.24 -11.38 4.24
C THR A 118 -10.60 -12.01 5.47
N ALA A 119 -9.27 -12.09 5.50
CA ALA A 119 -8.55 -12.68 6.63
C ALA A 119 -8.77 -11.91 7.94
N ILE A 120 -8.90 -10.57 7.87
CA ILE A 120 -9.25 -9.74 9.04
C ILE A 120 -10.67 -10.05 9.51
N LEU A 121 -11.64 -10.14 8.58
CA LEU A 121 -13.03 -10.48 8.94
C LEU A 121 -13.13 -11.85 9.60
N GLU A 122 -12.47 -12.86 9.06
CA GLU A 122 -12.43 -14.20 9.64
C GLU A 122 -11.83 -14.20 11.05
N ALA A 123 -10.76 -13.43 11.27
CA ALA A 123 -10.10 -13.36 12.57
C ALA A 123 -10.92 -12.62 13.64
N ILE A 124 -11.89 -11.79 13.24
CA ILE A 124 -12.65 -10.93 14.16
C ILE A 124 -14.13 -11.31 14.27
N GLY A 125 -14.70 -12.04 13.29
CA GLY A 125 -16.12 -12.30 13.17
C GLY A 125 -16.78 -12.95 14.38
N ASP A 126 -16.05 -13.76 15.14
CA ASP A 126 -16.56 -14.42 16.36
C ASP A 126 -16.47 -13.54 17.62
N LYS A 127 -15.96 -12.31 17.50
CA LYS A 127 -15.77 -11.45 18.66
C LYS A 127 -17.00 -10.58 18.93
N PRO A 128 -17.40 -10.42 20.22
CA PRO A 128 -18.53 -9.57 20.56
C PRO A 128 -18.38 -8.13 20.06
N GLY A 129 -19.40 -7.60 19.39
CA GLY A 129 -19.41 -6.25 18.85
C GLY A 129 -18.81 -6.11 17.46
N PHE A 130 -18.50 -7.23 16.78
CA PHE A 130 -18.02 -7.27 15.41
C PHE A 130 -18.98 -8.07 14.49
N ASP A 131 -20.23 -8.20 14.89
CA ASP A 131 -21.30 -8.77 14.07
C ASP A 131 -21.71 -7.78 12.96
N GLU A 132 -22.38 -8.29 11.91
CA GLU A 132 -22.82 -7.53 10.73
C GLU A 132 -23.70 -6.31 11.05
N LYS A 133 -24.32 -6.25 12.24
CA LYS A 133 -25.15 -5.12 12.66
C LYS A 133 -24.33 -4.01 13.32
N SER A 134 -23.15 -4.34 13.78
CA SER A 134 -22.30 -3.45 14.57
C SER A 134 -21.01 -3.04 13.86
N PHE A 135 -20.60 -3.81 12.84
CA PHE A 135 -19.32 -3.66 12.19
C PHE A 135 -19.44 -3.93 10.69
N ASP A 136 -18.82 -3.10 9.87
CA ASP A 136 -18.88 -3.13 8.41
C ASP A 136 -17.48 -2.98 7.79
N GLY A 137 -17.30 -3.53 6.60
CA GLY A 137 -16.07 -3.57 5.82
C GLY A 137 -15.73 -5.01 5.41
N PRO A 138 -14.63 -5.22 4.68
CA PRO A 138 -13.65 -4.21 4.25
C PRO A 138 -14.17 -3.36 3.08
N HIS A 139 -13.88 -2.08 3.13
CA HIS A 139 -14.07 -1.17 1.99
C HIS A 139 -12.73 -0.71 1.45
N ASP A 140 -12.59 -0.60 0.14
CA ASP A 140 -11.43 0.06 -0.49
C ASP A 140 -11.73 1.55 -0.64
N ILE A 141 -11.13 2.36 0.20
CA ILE A 141 -11.29 3.82 0.18
C ILE A 141 -9.90 4.45 0.11
N ASP A 142 -9.62 5.18 -0.96
CA ASP A 142 -8.34 5.87 -1.19
C ASP A 142 -7.12 4.93 -1.03
N GLY A 143 -7.24 3.69 -1.54
CA GLY A 143 -6.17 2.70 -1.46
C GLY A 143 -6.03 2.00 -0.10
N LYS A 144 -6.84 2.34 0.89
CA LYS A 144 -6.85 1.75 2.24
C LYS A 144 -7.94 0.69 2.38
N VAL A 145 -7.66 -0.32 3.21
CA VAL A 145 -8.67 -1.28 3.68
C VAL A 145 -9.36 -0.69 4.90
N VAL A 146 -10.60 -0.26 4.75
CA VAL A 146 -11.34 0.47 5.78
C VAL A 146 -12.40 -0.42 6.40
N PHE A 147 -12.41 -0.45 7.73
CA PHE A 147 -13.45 -1.05 8.55
C PHE A 147 -14.09 0.04 9.42
N GLU A 148 -15.40 -0.07 9.64
CA GLU A 148 -16.09 0.92 10.46
C GLU A 148 -17.14 0.30 11.41
N PHE A 149 -17.30 0.91 12.58
CA PHE A 149 -18.41 0.57 13.46
C PHE A 149 -19.69 1.26 13.02
N LEU A 150 -20.76 0.48 12.94
CA LEU A 150 -22.10 1.00 12.68
C LEU A 150 -22.69 1.61 13.97
N LYS A 151 -23.65 2.52 13.80
CA LYS A 151 -24.26 3.24 14.94
C LYS A 151 -25.22 2.36 15.72
#